data_399dde9ac3872689de7e99a03de67214
#
_entry.id   399dde9ac3872689de7e99a03de67214
#
_cell.length_a   1.000
_cell.length_b   1.000
_cell.length_c   1.000
_cell.angle_alpha   90.00
_cell.angle_beta   90.00
_cell.angle_gamma   90.00
#
_symmetry.space_group_name_H-M   'P 1'
#
loop_
_entity.id
_entity.type
_entity.pdbx_description
1 polymer ?
#
loop_
_entity_poly.entity_id
_entity_poly.type
_entity_poly.pdbx_seq_one_letter_code
_entity_poly.pdbx_strand_id
1 'polypeptide(L)'
;EAAQPQDSCLAEGTGTGVGHNVGDFSLKNCLGETVALHDSCGDHQAIWMVTTAGWCTACESWIPQVQSQYEALSERGLELYVLLGSDLNFAAPTQEYCVSYAEQKGLDPAKVLIDDGWQVLFENVDHYDYNFTPINFMLDGQNMAYVWSDAANDGTTTSLNQALQKLLD
;
A
#
# COMPACT_ATOMS: atom_id res chain seq x y z
N GLU A 1 -9.05 14.97 -20.65
CA GLU A 1 -8.38 15.95 -19.80
C GLU A 1 -7.98 15.31 -18.47
N ALA A 2 -6.69 15.41 -18.13
CA ALA A 2 -6.21 14.84 -16.88
C ALA A 2 -6.75 15.64 -15.69
N ALA A 3 -7.35 14.93 -14.72
CA ALA A 3 -7.82 15.58 -13.50
C ALA A 3 -6.61 16.04 -12.68
N GLN A 4 -6.74 17.23 -12.07
CA GLN A 4 -5.74 17.71 -11.13
C GLN A 4 -6.04 17.14 -9.75
N PRO A 5 -5.01 16.63 -9.02
CA PRO A 5 -5.22 16.20 -7.64
C PRO A 5 -5.77 17.35 -6.79
N GLN A 6 -6.67 17.02 -5.89
CA GLN A 6 -7.16 17.99 -4.90
C GLN A 6 -6.10 18.20 -3.83
N ASP A 7 -6.12 19.36 -3.19
CA ASP A 7 -5.17 19.69 -2.12
C ASP A 7 -5.60 19.18 -0.74
N SER A 8 -6.77 18.55 -0.65
CA SER A 8 -7.34 18.11 0.61
C SER A 8 -7.78 16.65 0.54
N CYS A 9 -8.00 16.05 1.71
CA CYS A 9 -8.46 14.69 1.83
C CYS A 9 -9.95 14.60 1.45
N LEU A 10 -10.23 14.08 0.25
CA LEU A 10 -11.58 13.95 -0.28
C LEU A 10 -12.02 12.49 -0.22
N ALA A 11 -13.00 12.18 0.63
CA ALA A 11 -13.39 10.80 0.92
C ALA A 11 -13.77 10.00 -0.32
N GLU A 12 -14.45 10.60 -1.29
CA GLU A 12 -14.82 9.93 -2.55
C GLU A 12 -13.70 9.89 -3.58
N GLY A 13 -12.61 10.61 -3.34
CA GLY A 13 -11.52 10.72 -4.29
C GLY A 13 -11.89 11.40 -5.58
N THR A 14 -10.98 11.42 -6.56
CA THR A 14 -11.20 11.99 -7.89
C THR A 14 -11.05 10.97 -9.01
N GLY A 15 -10.59 9.77 -8.68
CA GLY A 15 -10.36 8.70 -9.64
C GLY A 15 -9.38 7.68 -9.10
N THR A 16 -9.07 6.67 -9.91
CA THR A 16 -8.27 5.52 -9.47
C THR A 16 -6.85 5.50 -10.06
N GLY A 17 -6.57 6.30 -11.07
CA GLY A 17 -5.28 6.29 -11.77
C GLY A 17 -4.28 7.28 -11.19
N VAL A 18 -3.03 7.16 -11.65
CA VAL A 18 -1.98 8.13 -11.31
C VAL A 18 -2.41 9.52 -11.72
N GLY A 19 -2.23 10.49 -10.81
CA GLY A 19 -2.67 11.87 -10.99
C GLY A 19 -4.00 12.18 -10.33
N HIS A 20 -4.71 11.16 -9.85
CA HIS A 20 -5.97 11.33 -9.11
C HIS A 20 -5.75 11.18 -7.61
N ASN A 21 -6.69 11.69 -6.82
CA ASN A 21 -6.73 11.40 -5.39
C ASN A 21 -7.49 10.10 -5.19
N VAL A 22 -6.90 9.19 -4.43
CA VAL A 22 -7.52 7.90 -4.12
C VAL A 22 -8.65 8.11 -3.11
N GLY A 23 -9.81 7.51 -3.38
CA GLY A 23 -10.94 7.54 -2.46
C GLY A 23 -10.68 6.69 -1.23
N ASP A 24 -11.45 6.93 -0.16
CA ASP A 24 -11.33 6.18 1.06
C ASP A 24 -11.85 4.75 0.90
N PHE A 25 -11.19 3.82 1.55
CA PHE A 25 -11.66 2.44 1.68
C PHE A 25 -11.17 1.89 3.02
N SER A 26 -11.83 0.84 3.50
CA SER A 26 -11.50 0.24 4.79
C SER A 26 -11.25 -1.24 4.66
N LEU A 27 -10.27 -1.72 5.43
CA LEU A 27 -9.91 -3.14 5.53
C LEU A 27 -9.63 -3.49 6.99
N LYS A 28 -9.71 -4.77 7.33
CA LYS A 28 -9.30 -5.25 8.64
C LYS A 28 -7.79 -5.49 8.67
N ASN A 29 -7.13 -5.10 9.75
CA ASN A 29 -5.73 -5.49 9.96
C ASN A 29 -5.65 -6.86 10.65
N CYS A 30 -4.44 -7.34 10.94
CA CYS A 30 -4.23 -8.63 11.60
C CYS A 30 -4.83 -8.68 13.01
N LEU A 31 -5.03 -7.54 13.65
CA LEU A 31 -5.58 -7.45 15.00
C LEU A 31 -7.12 -7.40 14.99
N GLY A 32 -7.75 -7.46 13.82
CA GLY A 32 -9.19 -7.39 13.67
C GLY A 32 -9.76 -5.97 13.73
N GLU A 33 -8.91 -4.97 13.73
CA GLU A 33 -9.32 -3.57 13.74
C GLU A 33 -9.62 -3.10 12.32
N THR A 34 -10.63 -2.27 12.16
CA THR A 34 -10.94 -1.63 10.88
C THR A 34 -10.01 -0.45 10.66
N VAL A 35 -9.28 -0.47 9.54
CA VAL A 35 -8.38 0.60 9.14
C VAL A 35 -8.94 1.26 7.88
N ALA A 36 -9.23 2.55 7.95
CA ALA A 36 -9.61 3.35 6.80
C ALA A 36 -8.37 4.03 6.23
N LEU A 37 -8.21 4.00 4.91
CA LEU A 37 -7.04 4.61 4.26
C LEU A 37 -6.92 6.08 4.65
N HIS A 38 -8.03 6.82 4.65
CA HIS A 38 -8.04 8.26 4.92
C HIS A 38 -7.82 8.61 6.39
N ASP A 39 -7.78 7.63 7.31
CA ASP A 39 -7.36 7.89 8.69
C ASP A 39 -5.93 8.44 8.74
N SER A 40 -5.12 8.12 7.72
CA SER A 40 -3.74 8.61 7.61
C SER A 40 -3.63 9.91 6.82
N CYS A 41 -4.71 10.40 6.23
CA CYS A 41 -4.65 11.56 5.33
C CYS A 41 -4.33 12.84 6.11
N GLY A 42 -3.30 13.54 5.68
CA GLY A 42 -2.86 14.77 6.34
C GLY A 42 -1.83 14.55 7.44
N ASP A 43 -1.69 13.33 7.94
CA ASP A 43 -0.80 13.01 9.07
C ASP A 43 0.57 12.53 8.63
N HIS A 44 0.72 12.15 7.36
CA HIS A 44 1.96 11.61 6.82
C HIS A 44 2.35 12.33 5.54
N GLN A 45 3.63 12.29 5.20
CA GLN A 45 4.14 12.86 3.93
C GLN A 45 3.94 11.88 2.78
N ALA A 46 4.09 10.59 3.04
CA ALA A 46 3.96 9.56 2.02
C ALA A 46 3.22 8.36 2.58
N ILE A 47 2.40 7.72 1.76
CA ILE A 47 1.78 6.43 2.06
C ILE A 47 2.32 5.43 1.04
N TRP A 48 2.93 4.37 1.55
CA TRP A 48 3.42 3.27 0.71
C TRP A 48 2.51 2.07 0.95
N MET A 49 1.87 1.61 -0.11
CA MET A 49 1.06 0.38 -0.08
C MET A 49 1.77 -0.67 -0.91
N VAL A 50 1.87 -1.88 -0.40
CA VAL A 50 2.49 -2.99 -1.11
C VAL A 50 1.63 -4.25 -0.98
N THR A 51 1.40 -4.93 -2.11
CA THR A 51 0.68 -6.21 -2.10
C THR A 51 1.61 -7.35 -1.75
N THR A 52 1.07 -8.37 -1.10
CA THR A 52 1.79 -9.59 -0.77
C THR A 52 0.84 -10.78 -0.67
N ALA A 53 1.39 -11.98 -0.70
CA ALA A 53 0.64 -13.22 -0.53
C ALA A 53 1.54 -14.28 0.11
N GLY A 54 0.94 -15.22 0.81
CA GLY A 54 1.69 -16.30 1.46
C GLY A 54 2.46 -17.20 0.49
N TRP A 55 1.93 -17.38 -0.72
CA TRP A 55 2.56 -18.21 -1.76
C TRP A 55 3.60 -17.44 -2.61
N CYS A 56 3.77 -16.16 -2.37
CA CYS A 56 4.57 -15.30 -3.24
C CYS A 56 6.07 -15.40 -2.91
N THR A 57 6.84 -16.07 -3.76
CA THR A 57 8.28 -16.24 -3.59
C THR A 57 9.03 -14.90 -3.63
N ALA A 58 8.68 -14.03 -4.59
CA ALA A 58 9.31 -12.72 -4.71
C ALA A 58 9.04 -11.83 -3.48
N CYS A 59 7.89 -12.00 -2.83
CA CYS A 59 7.53 -11.24 -1.64
C CYS A 59 8.41 -11.62 -0.45
N GLU A 60 8.90 -12.86 -0.38
CA GLU A 60 9.75 -13.32 0.73
C GLU A 60 11.02 -12.48 0.87
N SER A 61 11.60 -12.06 -0.23
CA SER A 61 12.80 -11.20 -0.20
C SER A 61 12.45 -9.71 -0.19
N TRP A 62 11.32 -9.33 -0.79
CA TRP A 62 10.92 -7.92 -0.93
C TRP A 62 10.34 -7.34 0.37
N ILE A 63 9.43 -8.04 1.01
CA ILE A 63 8.73 -7.53 2.20
C ILE A 63 9.69 -7.16 3.34
N PRO A 64 10.72 -7.96 3.69
CA PRO A 64 11.69 -7.52 4.69
C PRO A 64 12.45 -6.24 4.31
N GLN A 65 12.72 -6.03 3.02
CA GLN A 65 13.34 -4.79 2.54
C GLN A 65 12.42 -3.60 2.70
N VAL A 66 11.12 -3.79 2.41
CA VAL A 66 10.09 -2.75 2.60
C VAL A 66 10.02 -2.36 4.07
N GLN A 67 9.97 -3.35 4.97
CA GLN A 67 9.90 -3.10 6.41
C GLN A 67 11.13 -2.36 6.91
N SER A 68 12.32 -2.77 6.46
CA SER A 68 13.57 -2.11 6.83
C SER A 68 13.57 -0.64 6.39
N GLN A 69 13.13 -0.37 5.18
CA GLN A 69 13.07 0.99 4.66
C GLN A 69 12.02 1.83 5.39
N TYR A 70 10.87 1.23 5.71
CA TYR A 70 9.85 1.89 6.52
C TYR A 70 10.41 2.29 7.89
N GLU A 71 11.11 1.39 8.57
CA GLU A 71 11.71 1.70 9.87
C GLU A 71 12.69 2.87 9.78
N ALA A 72 13.44 2.94 8.69
CA ALA A 72 14.41 4.02 8.48
C ALA A 72 13.74 5.38 8.18
N LEU A 73 12.56 5.37 7.57
CA LEU A 73 11.92 6.57 7.03
C LEU A 73 10.64 7.00 7.77
N SER A 74 10.14 6.20 8.70
CA SER A 74 8.86 6.47 9.38
C SER A 74 8.87 7.82 10.10
N GLU A 75 9.97 8.18 10.73
CA GLU A 75 10.10 9.47 11.41
C GLU A 75 10.08 10.67 10.46
N ARG A 76 10.37 10.44 9.19
CA ARG A 76 10.29 11.48 8.16
C ARG A 76 8.89 11.61 7.58
N GLY A 77 7.94 10.82 8.05
CA GLY A 77 6.55 10.90 7.64
C GLY A 77 6.08 9.81 6.68
N LEU A 78 6.80 8.68 6.61
CA LEU A 78 6.35 7.54 5.81
C LEU A 78 5.38 6.68 6.60
N GLU A 79 4.21 6.42 6.02
CA GLU A 79 3.27 5.38 6.49
C GLU A 79 3.35 4.18 5.54
N LEU A 80 3.15 2.99 6.08
CA LEU A 80 3.21 1.74 5.31
C LEU A 80 1.97 0.90 5.57
N TYR A 81 1.37 0.38 4.49
CA TYR A 81 0.37 -0.67 4.59
C TYR A 81 0.79 -1.83 3.69
N VAL A 82 0.82 -3.03 4.27
CA VAL A 82 1.08 -4.28 3.53
C VAL A 82 -0.26 -4.98 3.34
N LEU A 83 -0.67 -5.19 2.09
CA LEU A 83 -1.99 -5.76 1.77
C LEU A 83 -1.84 -7.24 1.46
N LEU A 84 -2.28 -8.07 2.39
CA LEU A 84 -2.20 -9.53 2.30
C LEU A 84 -3.42 -10.05 1.56
N GLY A 85 -3.20 -10.58 0.35
CA GLY A 85 -4.29 -11.01 -0.54
C GLY A 85 -4.56 -12.51 -0.58
N SER A 86 -3.70 -13.32 0.03
CA SER A 86 -3.87 -14.77 -0.01
C SER A 86 -3.00 -15.42 1.07
N ASP A 87 -3.43 -16.59 1.54
CA ASP A 87 -2.60 -17.44 2.37
C ASP A 87 -1.65 -18.31 1.50
N LEU A 88 -1.00 -19.29 2.12
CA LEU A 88 -0.09 -20.22 1.42
C LEU A 88 -0.80 -21.12 0.40
N ASN A 89 -2.09 -21.35 0.56
CA ASN A 89 -2.86 -22.30 -0.22
C ASN A 89 -3.81 -21.62 -1.22
N PHE A 90 -3.54 -20.36 -1.57
CA PHE A 90 -4.36 -19.59 -2.51
C PHE A 90 -5.79 -19.35 -2.02
N ALA A 91 -5.99 -19.42 -0.70
CA ALA A 91 -7.27 -19.11 -0.06
C ALA A 91 -7.25 -17.73 0.58
N ALA A 92 -8.45 -17.21 0.89
CA ALA A 92 -8.59 -15.94 1.59
C ALA A 92 -7.83 -15.98 2.92
N PRO A 93 -7.00 -14.99 3.23
CA PRO A 93 -6.26 -15.00 4.49
C PRO A 93 -7.21 -14.79 5.68
N THR A 94 -7.00 -15.58 6.72
CA THR A 94 -7.70 -15.40 7.99
C THR A 94 -6.94 -14.40 8.86
N GLN A 95 -7.60 -13.90 9.90
CA GLN A 95 -6.93 -13.05 10.88
C GLN A 95 -5.76 -13.79 11.54
N GLU A 96 -5.94 -15.06 11.87
CA GLU A 96 -4.91 -15.89 12.48
C GLU A 96 -3.70 -16.05 11.55
N TYR A 97 -3.94 -16.32 10.26
CA TYR A 97 -2.86 -16.39 9.27
C TYR A 97 -2.14 -15.04 9.14
N CYS A 98 -2.89 -13.95 9.15
CA CYS A 98 -2.35 -12.59 9.06
C CYS A 98 -1.34 -12.32 10.19
N VAL A 99 -1.69 -12.67 11.43
CA VAL A 99 -0.79 -12.51 12.58
C VAL A 99 0.48 -13.32 12.38
N SER A 100 0.34 -14.59 11.99
CA SER A 100 1.46 -15.48 11.73
C SER A 100 2.37 -14.93 10.63
N TYR A 101 1.78 -14.45 9.54
CA TYR A 101 2.52 -13.84 8.43
C TYR A 101 3.31 -12.61 8.90
N ALA A 102 2.66 -11.73 9.64
CA ALA A 102 3.31 -10.52 10.15
C ALA A 102 4.50 -10.86 11.05
N GLU A 103 4.33 -11.82 11.95
CA GLU A 103 5.42 -12.27 12.83
C GLU A 103 6.59 -12.82 12.04
N GLN A 104 6.33 -13.68 11.07
CA GLN A 104 7.38 -14.29 10.24
C GLN A 104 8.16 -13.25 9.44
N LYS A 105 7.50 -12.19 9.00
CA LYS A 105 8.12 -11.15 8.16
C LYS A 105 8.66 -9.97 8.96
N GLY A 106 8.47 -9.96 10.27
CA GLY A 106 8.89 -8.84 11.12
C GLY A 106 8.06 -7.59 10.93
N LEU A 107 6.80 -7.74 10.50
CA LEU A 107 5.89 -6.64 10.26
C LEU A 107 5.07 -6.32 11.50
N ASP A 108 4.66 -5.06 11.62
CA ASP A 108 3.67 -4.66 12.62
C ASP A 108 2.30 -5.19 12.18
N PRO A 109 1.64 -6.05 12.97
CA PRO A 109 0.35 -6.61 12.60
C PRO A 109 -0.76 -5.56 12.42
N ALA A 110 -0.60 -4.37 13.02
CA ALA A 110 -1.54 -3.27 12.81
C ALA A 110 -1.44 -2.66 11.41
N LYS A 111 -0.33 -2.89 10.70
CA LYS A 111 -0.05 -2.35 9.36
C LYS A 111 -0.27 -3.36 8.24
N VAL A 112 -0.58 -4.60 8.56
CA VAL A 112 -0.90 -5.63 7.56
C VAL A 112 -2.42 -5.71 7.44
N LEU A 113 -2.92 -5.42 6.24
CA LEU A 113 -4.36 -5.36 5.97
C LEU A 113 -4.77 -6.60 5.17
N ILE A 114 -5.90 -7.19 5.54
CA ILE A 114 -6.43 -8.37 4.86
C ILE A 114 -7.35 -7.91 3.73
N ASP A 115 -7.01 -8.28 2.50
CA ASP A 115 -7.78 -7.93 1.32
C ASP A 115 -7.76 -9.11 0.35
N ASP A 116 -8.74 -10.00 0.47
CA ASP A 116 -8.82 -11.22 -0.34
C ASP A 116 -8.72 -10.90 -1.82
N GLY A 117 -7.66 -11.44 -2.47
CA GLY A 117 -7.40 -11.18 -3.88
C GLY A 117 -7.15 -9.72 -4.21
N TRP A 118 -6.87 -8.88 -3.21
CA TRP A 118 -6.67 -7.43 -3.33
C TRP A 118 -7.86 -6.72 -3.98
N GLN A 119 -9.07 -7.26 -3.80
CA GLN A 119 -10.27 -6.78 -4.47
C GLN A 119 -10.60 -5.33 -4.11
N VAL A 120 -10.55 -4.99 -2.83
CA VAL A 120 -10.88 -3.63 -2.38
C VAL A 120 -9.83 -2.64 -2.86
N LEU A 121 -8.55 -3.00 -2.75
CA LEU A 121 -7.47 -2.15 -3.24
C LEU A 121 -7.66 -1.84 -4.73
N PHE A 122 -7.88 -2.87 -5.54
CA PHE A 122 -7.95 -2.73 -7.00
C PHE A 122 -9.22 -2.03 -7.49
N GLU A 123 -10.26 -1.93 -6.66
CA GLU A 123 -11.42 -1.10 -6.96
C GLU A 123 -11.15 0.39 -6.76
N ASN A 124 -10.16 0.72 -5.95
CA ASN A 124 -9.86 2.10 -5.55
C ASN A 124 -8.57 2.65 -6.15
N VAL A 125 -7.63 1.76 -6.50
CA VAL A 125 -6.30 2.14 -7.00
C VAL A 125 -6.01 1.31 -8.26
N ASP A 126 -5.89 1.97 -9.39
CA ASP A 126 -5.64 1.30 -10.68
C ASP A 126 -4.25 0.65 -10.67
N HIS A 127 -4.20 -0.61 -11.02
CA HIS A 127 -2.95 -1.36 -11.16
C HIS A 127 -2.57 -1.59 -12.63
N TYR A 128 -3.26 -0.95 -13.57
CA TYR A 128 -2.90 -0.91 -15.01
C TYR A 128 -2.72 -2.29 -15.63
N ASP A 129 -3.63 -3.22 -15.33
CA ASP A 129 -3.58 -4.61 -15.80
C ASP A 129 -2.34 -5.40 -15.37
N TYR A 130 -1.65 -4.92 -14.34
CA TYR A 130 -0.49 -5.60 -13.75
C TYR A 130 -0.98 -6.77 -12.89
N ASN A 131 -0.59 -8.01 -13.26
CA ASN A 131 -1.12 -9.23 -12.64
C ASN A 131 -0.09 -9.94 -11.76
N PHE A 132 0.89 -9.22 -11.25
CA PHE A 132 1.92 -9.77 -10.39
C PHE A 132 1.80 -9.22 -8.97
N THR A 133 2.41 -9.93 -8.02
CA THR A 133 2.65 -9.42 -6.68
C THR A 133 4.14 -9.69 -6.37
N PRO A 134 4.84 -8.82 -5.66
CA PRO A 134 4.34 -7.60 -5.03
C PRO A 134 4.16 -6.45 -6.03
N ILE A 135 3.16 -5.61 -5.79
CA ILE A 135 3.00 -4.33 -6.49
C ILE A 135 3.13 -3.24 -5.45
N ASN A 136 3.87 -2.19 -5.78
CA ASN A 136 4.08 -1.04 -4.90
C ASN A 136 3.30 0.15 -5.41
N PHE A 137 2.63 0.84 -4.49
CA PHE A 137 1.84 2.05 -4.76
C PHE A 137 2.30 3.14 -3.83
N MET A 138 2.46 4.35 -4.35
CA MET A 138 2.91 5.48 -3.56
C MET A 138 1.89 6.61 -3.65
N LEU A 139 1.42 7.06 -2.49
CA LEU A 139 0.49 8.19 -2.41
C LEU A 139 1.15 9.34 -1.67
N ASP A 140 0.81 10.55 -2.08
CA ASP A 140 1.08 11.74 -1.28
C ASP A 140 0.19 11.68 -0.03
N GLY A 141 0.79 11.61 1.14
CA GLY A 141 0.04 11.43 2.39
C GLY A 141 -0.78 12.64 2.80
N GLN A 142 -0.52 13.80 2.21
CA GLN A 142 -1.24 15.04 2.57
C GLN A 142 -2.61 15.13 1.92
N ASN A 143 -2.82 14.42 0.81
CA ASN A 143 -4.07 14.54 0.03
C ASN A 143 -4.49 13.24 -0.65
N MET A 144 -3.75 12.14 -0.46
CA MET A 144 -3.98 10.84 -1.09
C MET A 144 -3.82 10.85 -2.61
N ALA A 145 -3.07 11.79 -3.18
CA ALA A 145 -2.77 11.78 -4.60
C ALA A 145 -1.90 10.57 -4.95
N TYR A 146 -2.35 9.80 -5.94
CA TYR A 146 -1.62 8.63 -6.45
C TYR A 146 -0.49 9.13 -7.35
N VAL A 147 0.76 8.99 -6.90
CA VAL A 147 1.89 9.62 -7.58
C VAL A 147 2.84 8.64 -8.27
N TRP A 148 2.83 7.36 -7.86
CA TRP A 148 3.75 6.38 -8.42
C TRP A 148 3.25 4.96 -8.20
N SER A 149 3.51 4.07 -9.16
CA SER A 149 3.37 2.63 -8.97
C SER A 149 4.28 1.87 -9.95
N ASP A 150 4.54 0.61 -9.65
CA ASP A 150 5.31 -0.27 -10.54
C ASP A 150 4.70 -0.33 -11.95
N ALA A 151 3.38 -0.39 -12.01
CA ALA A 151 2.66 -0.63 -13.27
C ALA A 151 2.54 0.62 -14.13
N ALA A 152 2.48 1.80 -13.51
CA ALA A 152 2.29 3.07 -14.22
C ALA A 152 3.60 3.79 -14.53
N ASN A 153 4.67 3.43 -13.81
CA ASN A 153 5.94 4.11 -13.89
C ASN A 153 7.05 3.09 -14.18
N ASP A 154 8.30 3.53 -14.13
CA ASP A 154 9.43 2.61 -14.18
C ASP A 154 9.45 1.84 -12.85
N GLY A 155 9.20 0.53 -12.88
CA GLY A 155 9.11 -0.34 -11.70
C GLY A 155 10.44 -0.68 -11.05
N THR A 156 11.49 0.09 -11.29
CA THR A 156 12.80 -0.15 -10.68
C THR A 156 12.85 0.36 -9.24
N THR A 157 13.72 -0.22 -8.44
CA THR A 157 13.99 0.25 -7.07
C THR A 157 14.47 1.70 -7.07
N THR A 158 15.25 2.08 -8.07
CA THR A 158 15.72 3.47 -8.23
C THR A 158 14.54 4.42 -8.39
N SER A 159 13.59 4.10 -9.25
CA SER A 159 12.39 4.92 -9.49
C SER A 159 11.53 5.02 -8.22
N LEU A 160 11.33 3.90 -7.54
CA LEU A 160 10.60 3.87 -6.27
C LEU A 160 11.24 4.79 -5.22
N ASN A 161 12.55 4.68 -5.06
CA ASN A 161 13.28 5.50 -4.09
C ASN A 161 13.22 6.98 -4.44
N GLN A 162 13.26 7.33 -5.71
CA GLN A 162 13.11 8.72 -6.16
C GLN A 162 11.72 9.26 -5.80
N ALA A 163 10.68 8.47 -6.00
CA ALA A 163 9.32 8.86 -5.62
C ALA A 163 9.20 9.09 -4.11
N LEU A 164 9.76 8.17 -3.31
CA LEU A 164 9.79 8.32 -1.85
C LEU A 164 10.49 9.60 -1.43
N GLN A 165 11.70 9.84 -1.94
CA GLN A 165 12.49 11.01 -1.56
C GLN A 165 11.77 12.30 -1.92
N LYS A 166 11.11 12.34 -3.08
CA LYS A 166 10.35 13.51 -3.50
C LYS A 166 9.21 13.84 -2.54
N LEU A 167 8.52 12.82 -2.04
CA LEU A 167 7.41 13.02 -1.09
C LEU A 167 7.91 13.41 0.31
N LEU A 168 9.05 12.86 0.73
CA LEU A 168 9.58 13.04 2.08
C LEU A 168 10.43 14.31 2.25
N ASP A 169 10.80 14.96 1.16
CA ASP A 169 11.61 16.19 1.21
C ASP A 169 10.75 17.47 1.52
#